data_154b7c3598b6988016b973e3d0f177a1
#
_entry.id   154b7c3598b6988016b973e3d0f177a1
#
_cell.length_a   1.000
_cell.length_b   1.000
_cell.length_c   1.000
_cell.angle_alpha   90.00
_cell.angle_beta   90.00
_cell.angle_gamma   90.00
#
_symmetry.space_group_name_H-M   'P 1'
#
loop_
_entity.id
_entity.type
_entity.pdbx_description
1 polymer ?
#
loop_
_entity_poly.entity_id
_entity_poly.type
_entity_poly.pdbx_seq_one_letter_code
_entity_poly.pdbx_strand_id
1 'polypeptide(L)'
;MKIEIIPCLNDNYSYLIFEQETNTVSLVDPSEFSACDKIISKYKRLDFILNTHHHFDHVDGNIRLKEKYNSKVLGFSGDKNRIPGIDILLKENQKKRIGNLEFNVIFVPGHTKGHIAFYFKKEKIVFTGDTLFSLGCGRVFEGTHKDMFNSLNKLKNLPQETKVYCGHEYTKNNLDFCLKHQSNNSALKEKSLHIYSQLKDKLPTIPTSIGEELKTNIFLKCDDKNLKEALNLKDSPDHEIFSKLRDLKDAFWPQYSWLDVIAGYIAWKLKKENLWHLQ
;
A
#
# COMPACT_ATOMS: atom_id res chain seq x y z
N MET A 1 -20.68 0.03 -2.33
CA MET A 1 -19.45 -0.02 -1.52
C MET A 1 -18.99 1.38 -1.19
N LYS A 2 -18.72 1.68 0.07
CA LYS A 2 -18.09 2.94 0.53
C LYS A 2 -16.74 2.58 1.13
N ILE A 3 -15.70 3.40 0.86
CA ILE A 3 -14.38 3.24 1.47
C ILE A 3 -14.08 4.49 2.28
N GLU A 4 -13.60 4.31 3.52
CA GLU A 4 -13.04 5.38 4.33
C GLU A 4 -11.54 5.12 4.50
N ILE A 5 -10.72 6.12 4.17
CA ILE A 5 -9.26 6.09 4.38
C ILE A 5 -9.02 6.49 5.83
N ILE A 6 -8.29 5.67 6.56
CA ILE A 6 -7.93 5.91 7.96
C ILE A 6 -6.42 6.13 8.02
N PRO A 7 -5.97 7.39 8.19
CA PRO A 7 -4.57 7.65 8.46
C PRO A 7 -4.18 7.04 9.82
N CYS A 8 -3.10 6.28 9.81
CA CYS A 8 -2.56 5.59 10.98
C CYS A 8 -1.06 5.87 11.10
N LEU A 9 -0.53 5.75 12.31
CA LEU A 9 0.90 5.93 12.58
C LEU A 9 1.43 7.27 11.98
N ASN A 10 2.56 7.23 11.26
CA ASN A 10 3.13 8.42 10.63
C ASN A 10 2.65 8.60 9.18
N ASP A 11 2.54 7.51 8.43
CA ASP A 11 2.26 7.52 6.99
C ASP A 11 1.46 6.29 6.51
N ASN A 12 1.01 5.41 7.42
CA ASN A 12 0.20 4.25 7.09
C ASN A 12 -1.25 4.63 6.75
N TYR A 13 -1.85 3.82 5.89
CA TYR A 13 -3.28 3.84 5.61
C TYR A 13 -3.93 2.50 5.92
N SER A 14 -4.96 2.52 6.75
CA SER A 14 -5.95 1.46 6.87
C SER A 14 -7.21 1.84 6.10
N TYR A 15 -8.00 0.86 5.65
CA TYR A 15 -9.19 1.13 4.82
C TYR A 15 -10.41 0.44 5.38
N LEU A 16 -11.39 1.23 5.82
CA LEU A 16 -12.69 0.69 6.17
C LEU A 16 -13.54 0.55 4.90
N ILE A 17 -14.07 -0.64 4.68
CA ILE A 17 -14.99 -0.97 3.59
C ILE A 17 -16.37 -1.19 4.20
N PHE A 18 -17.36 -0.39 3.80
CA PHE A 18 -18.75 -0.56 4.16
C PHE A 18 -19.56 -1.04 2.94
N GLU A 19 -20.11 -2.23 3.07
CA GLU A 19 -21.04 -2.82 2.10
C GLU A 19 -22.48 -2.56 2.58
N GLN A 20 -23.25 -1.81 1.79
CA GLN A 20 -24.51 -1.22 2.21
C GLN A 20 -25.69 -2.18 2.25
N GLU A 21 -25.74 -3.20 1.38
CA GLU A 21 -26.89 -4.08 1.26
C GLU A 21 -27.00 -5.05 2.46
N THR A 22 -25.85 -5.58 2.90
CA THR A 22 -25.77 -6.49 4.06
C THR A 22 -25.32 -5.79 5.35
N ASN A 23 -25.00 -4.49 5.26
CA ASN A 23 -24.37 -3.72 6.33
C ASN A 23 -23.03 -4.31 6.82
N THR A 24 -22.30 -5.03 5.95
CA THR A 24 -21.03 -5.65 6.30
C THR A 24 -19.94 -4.58 6.38
N VAL A 25 -19.20 -4.60 7.49
CA VAL A 25 -18.05 -3.71 7.73
C VAL A 25 -16.77 -4.54 7.72
N SER A 26 -15.80 -4.13 6.91
CA SER A 26 -14.51 -4.79 6.81
C SER A 26 -13.39 -3.76 6.92
N LEU A 27 -12.23 -4.18 7.37
CA LEU A 27 -11.05 -3.32 7.51
C LEU A 27 -9.85 -3.98 6.83
N VAL A 28 -9.14 -3.22 6.01
CA VAL A 28 -7.88 -3.66 5.39
C VAL A 28 -6.72 -3.07 6.19
N ASP A 29 -5.79 -3.92 6.58
CA ASP A 29 -4.52 -3.60 7.24
C ASP A 29 -4.65 -2.64 8.43
N PRO A 30 -5.20 -3.09 9.58
CA PRO A 30 -5.33 -2.26 10.77
C PRO A 30 -3.97 -1.94 11.40
N SER A 31 -3.38 -0.83 11.00
CA SER A 31 -2.04 -0.40 11.41
C SER A 31 -1.94 -0.05 12.90
N GLU A 32 -3.02 0.46 13.47
CA GLU A 32 -3.13 0.72 14.91
C GLU A 32 -4.60 0.63 15.37
N PHE A 33 -4.78 0.17 16.61
CA PHE A 33 -6.13 0.00 17.18
C PHE A 33 -6.89 1.32 17.30
N SER A 34 -6.28 2.35 17.87
CA SER A 34 -6.98 3.58 18.28
C SER A 34 -7.58 4.36 17.11
N ALA A 35 -6.81 4.55 16.03
CA ALA A 35 -7.29 5.24 14.83
C ALA A 35 -8.40 4.45 14.14
N CYS A 36 -8.22 3.13 14.01
CA CYS A 36 -9.20 2.26 13.38
C CYS A 36 -10.48 2.18 14.20
N ASP A 37 -10.39 1.97 15.51
CA ASP A 37 -11.54 1.85 16.41
C ASP A 37 -12.41 3.12 16.42
N LYS A 38 -11.79 4.29 16.38
CA LYS A 38 -12.51 5.59 16.30
C LYS A 38 -13.45 5.67 15.10
N ILE A 39 -13.07 5.08 13.98
CA ILE A 39 -13.91 5.07 12.77
C ILE A 39 -14.93 3.94 12.82
N ILE A 40 -14.49 2.72 13.19
CA ILE A 40 -15.34 1.51 13.26
C ILE A 40 -16.49 1.71 14.25
N SER A 41 -16.24 2.39 15.38
CA SER A 41 -17.26 2.63 16.42
C SER A 41 -18.50 3.36 15.91
N LYS A 42 -18.38 4.15 14.84
CA LYS A 42 -19.53 4.80 14.17
C LYS A 42 -20.49 3.78 13.53
N TYR A 43 -19.95 2.63 13.11
CA TYR A 43 -20.70 1.53 12.51
C TYR A 43 -21.15 0.49 13.56
N LYS A 44 -20.57 0.53 14.77
CA LYS A 44 -20.82 -0.42 15.88
C LYS A 44 -20.60 -1.90 15.50
N ARG A 45 -19.83 -2.15 14.45
CA ARG A 45 -19.63 -3.48 13.85
C ARG A 45 -18.33 -3.53 13.08
N LEU A 46 -17.65 -4.67 13.13
CA LEU A 46 -16.56 -5.07 12.25
C LEU A 46 -16.64 -6.57 12.03
N ASP A 47 -16.92 -7.00 10.81
CA ASP A 47 -17.10 -8.42 10.48
C ASP A 47 -15.79 -9.08 10.06
N PHE A 48 -14.99 -8.35 9.26
CA PHE A 48 -13.78 -8.90 8.68
C PHE A 48 -12.60 -7.94 8.79
N ILE A 49 -11.42 -8.52 9.02
CA ILE A 49 -10.11 -7.87 8.90
C ILE A 49 -9.37 -8.58 7.77
N LEU A 50 -8.88 -7.83 6.78
CA LEU A 50 -8.17 -8.33 5.62
C LEU A 50 -6.71 -7.87 5.71
N ASN A 51 -5.75 -8.79 5.85
CA ASN A 51 -4.33 -8.42 5.89
C ASN A 51 -3.64 -8.74 4.56
N THR A 52 -3.01 -7.73 3.98
CA THR A 52 -2.22 -7.88 2.76
C THR A 52 -0.93 -8.64 3.04
N HIS A 53 -0.29 -8.40 4.18
CA HIS A 53 0.91 -9.07 4.64
C HIS A 53 1.06 -8.96 6.17
N HIS A 54 2.16 -9.49 6.73
CA HIS A 54 2.32 -9.69 8.16
C HIS A 54 3.10 -8.60 8.90
N HIS A 55 3.60 -7.55 8.24
CA HIS A 55 4.35 -6.52 8.94
C HIS A 55 3.51 -5.86 10.02
N PHE A 56 4.16 -5.51 11.14
CA PHE A 56 3.49 -5.06 12.36
C PHE A 56 2.57 -3.85 12.12
N ASP A 57 3.02 -2.94 11.29
CA ASP A 57 2.29 -1.71 10.92
C ASP A 57 1.10 -1.96 9.96
N HIS A 58 0.79 -3.23 9.65
CA HIS A 58 -0.41 -3.66 8.93
C HIS A 58 -1.29 -4.59 9.76
N VAL A 59 -0.80 -5.10 10.90
CA VAL A 59 -1.49 -6.12 11.69
C VAL A 59 -1.60 -5.81 13.19
N ASP A 60 -0.99 -4.72 13.68
CA ASP A 60 -0.95 -4.41 15.12
C ASP A 60 -2.35 -4.28 15.75
N GLY A 61 -3.30 -3.74 14.99
CA GLY A 61 -4.69 -3.64 15.43
C GLY A 61 -5.49 -4.94 15.46
N ASN A 62 -4.99 -6.04 14.84
CA ASN A 62 -5.78 -7.27 14.61
C ASN A 62 -6.43 -7.82 15.86
N ILE A 63 -5.63 -8.16 16.88
CA ILE A 63 -6.10 -8.89 18.06
C ILE A 63 -7.14 -8.06 18.81
N ARG A 64 -6.82 -6.79 19.13
CA ARG A 64 -7.72 -5.92 19.89
C ARG A 64 -9.03 -5.64 19.16
N LEU A 65 -8.99 -5.43 17.84
CA LEU A 65 -10.20 -5.24 17.03
C LEU A 65 -11.01 -6.52 16.92
N LYS A 66 -10.34 -7.68 16.71
CA LYS A 66 -10.99 -8.98 16.66
C LYS A 66 -11.73 -9.29 17.96
N GLU A 67 -11.09 -9.09 19.11
CA GLU A 67 -11.71 -9.32 20.42
C GLU A 67 -12.89 -8.39 20.66
N LYS A 68 -12.73 -7.08 20.37
CA LYS A 68 -13.79 -6.09 20.61
C LYS A 68 -15.03 -6.31 19.76
N TYR A 69 -14.86 -6.67 18.47
CA TYR A 69 -15.96 -6.76 17.50
C TYR A 69 -16.33 -8.19 17.10
N ASN A 70 -15.63 -9.19 17.62
CA ASN A 70 -15.75 -10.60 17.23
C ASN A 70 -15.55 -10.82 15.72
N SER A 71 -14.57 -10.11 15.14
CA SER A 71 -14.27 -10.11 13.71
C SER A 71 -13.54 -11.39 13.27
N LYS A 72 -13.58 -11.70 11.98
CA LYS A 72 -12.76 -12.75 11.37
C LYS A 72 -11.57 -12.14 10.64
N VAL A 73 -10.37 -12.63 10.90
CA VAL A 73 -9.12 -12.18 10.26
C VAL A 73 -8.80 -13.07 9.07
N LEU A 74 -8.62 -12.45 7.90
CA LEU A 74 -8.28 -13.07 6.64
C LEU A 74 -6.85 -12.68 6.24
N GLY A 75 -6.06 -13.64 5.76
CA GLY A 75 -4.70 -13.38 5.27
C GLY A 75 -4.14 -14.56 4.51
N PHE A 76 -2.95 -14.41 3.95
CA PHE A 76 -2.31 -15.45 3.14
C PHE A 76 -1.98 -16.70 3.97
N SER A 77 -2.26 -17.87 3.42
CA SER A 77 -2.05 -19.16 4.11
C SER A 77 -0.58 -19.43 4.47
N GLY A 78 0.36 -18.92 3.66
CA GLY A 78 1.80 -19.03 3.94
C GLY A 78 2.25 -18.20 5.15
N ASP A 79 1.48 -17.18 5.54
CA ASP A 79 1.75 -16.32 6.69
C ASP A 79 0.91 -16.67 7.93
N LYS A 80 0.34 -17.87 7.97
CA LYS A 80 -0.50 -18.37 9.06
C LYS A 80 0.09 -18.12 10.47
N ASN A 81 1.40 -18.27 10.62
CA ASN A 81 2.06 -18.11 11.90
C ASN A 81 2.58 -16.68 12.16
N ARG A 82 2.45 -15.80 11.18
CA ARG A 82 2.97 -14.42 11.21
C ARG A 82 1.89 -13.36 11.32
N ILE A 83 0.65 -13.68 10.85
CA ILE A 83 -0.50 -12.77 10.95
C ILE A 83 -1.24 -13.05 12.26
N PRO A 84 -1.26 -12.08 13.22
CA PRO A 84 -1.93 -12.28 14.51
C PRO A 84 -3.43 -12.54 14.35
N GLY A 85 -3.92 -13.59 15.00
CA GLY A 85 -5.36 -13.88 15.08
C GLY A 85 -6.02 -14.37 13.80
N ILE A 86 -5.27 -14.80 12.79
CA ILE A 86 -5.81 -15.26 11.50
C ILE A 86 -6.80 -16.42 11.67
N ASP A 87 -7.99 -16.30 11.07
CA ASP A 87 -9.05 -17.32 11.06
C ASP A 87 -9.21 -17.98 9.70
N ILE A 88 -9.11 -17.19 8.61
CA ILE A 88 -9.41 -17.61 7.25
C ILE A 88 -8.15 -17.51 6.39
N LEU A 89 -7.68 -18.69 5.97
CA LEU A 89 -6.47 -18.81 5.15
C LEU A 89 -6.81 -18.62 3.67
N LEU A 90 -6.16 -17.64 3.04
CA LEU A 90 -6.35 -17.31 1.63
C LEU A 90 -5.21 -17.89 0.79
N LYS A 91 -5.52 -18.20 -0.48
CA LYS A 91 -4.57 -18.69 -1.48
C LYS A 91 -4.67 -17.85 -2.76
N GLU A 92 -3.62 -17.89 -3.57
CA GLU A 92 -3.60 -17.24 -4.90
C GLU A 92 -4.81 -17.67 -5.74
N ASN A 93 -5.35 -16.73 -6.52
CA ASN A 93 -6.53 -16.90 -7.40
C ASN A 93 -7.82 -17.30 -6.68
N GLN A 94 -7.83 -17.32 -5.36
CA GLN A 94 -9.04 -17.60 -4.61
C GLN A 94 -10.02 -16.43 -4.68
N LYS A 95 -11.30 -16.75 -4.89
CA LYS A 95 -12.40 -15.80 -4.74
C LYS A 95 -13.02 -15.93 -3.37
N LYS A 96 -13.30 -14.80 -2.73
CA LYS A 96 -13.99 -14.72 -1.44
C LYS A 96 -14.99 -13.59 -1.46
N ARG A 97 -15.88 -13.58 -0.48
CA ARG A 97 -16.89 -12.54 -0.28
C ARG A 97 -16.84 -11.97 1.12
N ILE A 98 -17.09 -10.66 1.19
CA ILE A 98 -17.41 -9.91 2.40
C ILE A 98 -18.75 -9.21 2.16
N GLY A 99 -19.81 -9.70 2.81
CA GLY A 99 -21.18 -9.36 2.39
C GLY A 99 -21.41 -9.74 0.92
N ASN A 100 -21.93 -8.83 0.12
CA ASN A 100 -22.15 -9.02 -1.31
C ASN A 100 -20.95 -8.65 -2.19
N LEU A 101 -19.85 -8.15 -1.61
CA LEU A 101 -18.64 -7.83 -2.35
C LEU A 101 -17.77 -9.07 -2.57
N GLU A 102 -17.50 -9.40 -3.82
CA GLU A 102 -16.58 -10.47 -4.21
C GLU A 102 -15.19 -9.88 -4.52
N PHE A 103 -14.14 -10.48 -3.96
CA PHE A 103 -12.78 -10.14 -4.30
C PHE A 103 -11.95 -11.35 -4.72
N ASN A 104 -10.96 -11.12 -5.58
CA ASN A 104 -9.95 -12.07 -5.98
C ASN A 104 -8.67 -11.81 -5.17
N VAL A 105 -8.02 -12.88 -4.74
CA VAL A 105 -6.69 -12.83 -4.11
C VAL A 105 -5.63 -12.89 -5.20
N ILE A 106 -4.78 -11.87 -5.28
CA ILE A 106 -3.61 -11.84 -6.17
C ILE A 106 -2.37 -12.00 -5.30
N PHE A 107 -1.61 -13.07 -5.52
CA PHE A 107 -0.34 -13.29 -4.84
C PHE A 107 0.75 -12.43 -5.46
N VAL A 108 1.36 -11.55 -4.65
CA VAL A 108 2.30 -10.49 -5.08
C VAL A 108 3.55 -10.45 -4.18
N PRO A 109 4.34 -11.55 -4.15
CA PRO A 109 5.55 -11.61 -3.34
C PRO A 109 6.60 -10.61 -3.79
N GLY A 110 7.50 -10.25 -2.87
CA GLY A 110 8.62 -9.33 -3.10
C GLY A 110 8.92 -8.52 -1.85
N HIS A 111 8.02 -7.66 -1.44
CA HIS A 111 8.13 -6.93 -0.17
C HIS A 111 8.19 -7.92 1.00
N THR A 112 7.23 -8.82 1.08
CA THR A 112 7.29 -10.04 1.89
C THR A 112 7.04 -11.26 1.01
N LYS A 113 7.39 -12.47 1.50
CA LYS A 113 7.15 -13.73 0.78
C LYS A 113 5.67 -14.09 0.71
N GLY A 114 4.87 -13.65 1.67
CA GLY A 114 3.45 -13.98 1.78
C GLY A 114 2.51 -12.82 1.39
N HIS A 115 2.99 -11.84 0.64
CA HIS A 115 2.20 -10.66 0.30
C HIS A 115 1.09 -10.99 -0.72
N ILE A 116 -0.15 -10.51 -0.44
CA ILE A 116 -1.31 -10.60 -1.33
C ILE A 116 -1.96 -9.24 -1.54
N ALA A 117 -2.63 -9.09 -2.68
CA ALA A 117 -3.52 -7.96 -2.95
C ALA A 117 -4.98 -8.44 -3.05
N PHE A 118 -5.91 -7.56 -2.66
CA PHE A 118 -7.35 -7.82 -2.72
C PHE A 118 -7.97 -7.06 -3.89
N TYR A 119 -8.38 -7.76 -4.93
CA TYR A 119 -8.95 -7.16 -6.13
C TYR A 119 -10.47 -7.34 -6.21
N PHE A 120 -11.21 -6.26 -6.01
CA PHE A 120 -12.66 -6.16 -6.18
C PHE A 120 -12.97 -5.79 -7.64
N LYS A 121 -13.08 -6.83 -8.48
CA LYS A 121 -13.16 -6.68 -9.94
C LYS A 121 -14.38 -5.86 -10.37
N LYS A 122 -15.55 -6.11 -9.78
CA LYS A 122 -16.81 -5.42 -10.11
C LYS A 122 -16.73 -3.94 -9.76
N GLU A 123 -16.13 -3.61 -8.64
CA GLU A 123 -15.98 -2.27 -8.11
C GLU A 123 -14.77 -1.53 -8.72
N LYS A 124 -13.91 -2.25 -9.47
CA LYS A 124 -12.66 -1.73 -10.06
C LYS A 124 -11.73 -1.13 -9.00
N ILE A 125 -11.48 -1.89 -7.95
CA ILE A 125 -10.67 -1.47 -6.80
C ILE A 125 -9.68 -2.57 -6.45
N VAL A 126 -8.43 -2.20 -6.15
CA VAL A 126 -7.41 -3.10 -5.61
C VAL A 126 -6.73 -2.48 -4.40
N PHE A 127 -6.61 -3.27 -3.33
CA PHE A 127 -5.77 -2.96 -2.16
C PHE A 127 -4.44 -3.69 -2.35
N THR A 128 -3.37 -2.93 -2.48
CA THR A 128 -2.05 -3.45 -2.89
C THR A 128 -1.06 -3.57 -1.75
N GLY A 129 -1.44 -3.11 -0.54
CA GLY A 129 -0.51 -3.04 0.59
C GLY A 129 0.80 -2.38 0.16
N ASP A 130 1.90 -3.07 0.39
CA ASP A 130 3.25 -2.58 0.13
C ASP A 130 3.88 -3.14 -1.15
N THR A 131 3.06 -3.53 -2.12
CA THR A 131 3.57 -3.96 -3.44
C THR A 131 3.61 -2.79 -4.42
N LEU A 132 2.47 -2.16 -4.72
CA LEU A 132 2.37 -1.03 -5.64
C LEU A 132 1.91 0.21 -4.87
N PHE A 133 2.73 1.26 -4.88
CA PHE A 133 2.40 2.57 -4.35
C PHE A 133 2.10 3.57 -5.48
N SER A 134 1.50 4.71 -5.13
CA SER A 134 1.48 5.84 -6.04
C SER A 134 2.91 6.26 -6.39
N LEU A 135 3.24 6.23 -7.70
CA LEU A 135 4.55 6.55 -8.27
C LEU A 135 5.72 5.67 -7.78
N GLY A 136 5.44 4.53 -7.18
CA GLY A 136 6.48 3.69 -6.58
C GLY A 136 6.08 2.24 -6.37
N CYS A 137 6.96 1.51 -5.71
CA CYS A 137 6.74 0.15 -5.24
C CYS A 137 7.44 -0.08 -3.90
N GLY A 138 7.06 -1.15 -3.20
CA GLY A 138 7.66 -1.53 -1.94
C GLY A 138 9.14 -1.87 -2.03
N ARG A 139 9.84 -1.72 -0.90
CA ARG A 139 11.18 -2.26 -0.72
C ARG A 139 11.11 -3.78 -0.68
N VAL A 140 12.14 -4.45 -1.18
CA VAL A 140 12.22 -5.91 -1.21
C VAL A 140 12.96 -6.40 0.05
N PHE A 141 12.21 -6.92 1.03
CA PHE A 141 12.80 -7.42 2.27
C PHE A 141 12.99 -8.94 2.29
N GLU A 142 12.02 -9.70 1.80
CA GLU A 142 12.04 -11.17 1.91
C GLU A 142 12.10 -11.90 0.56
N GLY A 143 11.62 -11.27 -0.51
CA GLY A 143 11.67 -11.80 -1.87
C GLY A 143 12.92 -11.38 -2.62
N THR A 144 12.88 -11.57 -3.93
CA THR A 144 13.88 -11.06 -4.88
C THR A 144 13.33 -9.88 -5.66
N HIS A 145 14.20 -9.08 -6.28
CA HIS A 145 13.77 -8.03 -7.22
C HIS A 145 12.93 -8.60 -8.37
N LYS A 146 13.24 -9.83 -8.81
CA LYS A 146 12.46 -10.52 -9.85
C LYS A 146 11.05 -10.88 -9.37
N ASP A 147 10.89 -11.28 -8.10
CA ASP A 147 9.57 -11.54 -7.53
C ASP A 147 8.72 -10.27 -7.50
N MET A 148 9.28 -9.16 -7.02
CA MET A 148 8.60 -7.86 -7.00
C MET A 148 8.25 -7.38 -8.42
N PHE A 149 9.17 -7.49 -9.37
CA PHE A 149 8.92 -7.16 -10.78
C PHE A 149 7.75 -7.98 -11.36
N ASN A 150 7.72 -9.29 -11.12
CA ASN A 150 6.64 -10.15 -11.56
C ASN A 150 5.30 -9.79 -10.87
N SER A 151 5.35 -9.44 -9.60
CA SER A 151 4.17 -8.99 -8.83
C SER A 151 3.61 -7.67 -9.36
N LEU A 152 4.47 -6.71 -9.67
CA LEU A 152 4.06 -5.46 -10.31
C LEU A 152 3.46 -5.69 -11.70
N ASN A 153 4.00 -6.63 -12.49
CA ASN A 153 3.43 -6.99 -13.78
C ASN A 153 2.03 -7.63 -13.67
N LYS A 154 1.75 -8.40 -12.62
CA LYS A 154 0.38 -8.88 -12.36
C LYS A 154 -0.58 -7.71 -12.13
N LEU A 155 -0.18 -6.72 -11.33
CA LEU A 155 -0.99 -5.53 -11.04
C LEU A 155 -1.10 -4.59 -12.26
N LYS A 156 0.00 -4.38 -13.01
CA LYS A 156 0.07 -3.60 -14.25
C LYS A 156 -0.98 -4.05 -15.28
N ASN A 157 -1.31 -5.34 -15.30
CA ASN A 157 -2.27 -5.94 -16.25
C ASN A 157 -3.75 -5.83 -15.81
N LEU A 158 -4.05 -5.22 -14.67
CA LEU A 158 -5.42 -4.91 -14.29
C LEU A 158 -6.00 -3.80 -15.18
N PRO A 159 -7.33 -3.71 -15.34
CA PRO A 159 -7.97 -2.63 -16.10
C PRO A 159 -7.50 -1.25 -15.65
N GLN A 160 -7.25 -0.34 -16.60
CA GLN A 160 -6.65 0.98 -16.32
C GLN A 160 -7.49 1.84 -15.36
N GLU A 161 -8.80 1.68 -15.36
CA GLU A 161 -9.71 2.38 -14.45
C GLU A 161 -9.71 1.82 -13.02
N THR A 162 -8.96 0.75 -12.74
CA THR A 162 -8.86 0.17 -11.40
C THR A 162 -8.17 1.14 -10.44
N LYS A 163 -8.88 1.54 -9.40
CA LYS A 163 -8.34 2.39 -8.33
C LYS A 163 -7.44 1.57 -7.42
N VAL A 164 -6.29 2.13 -7.09
CA VAL A 164 -5.23 1.51 -6.27
C VAL A 164 -5.20 2.17 -4.90
N TYR A 165 -5.39 1.37 -3.86
CA TYR A 165 -5.27 1.74 -2.46
C TYR A 165 -4.06 1.03 -1.86
N CYS A 166 -2.99 1.77 -1.59
CA CYS A 166 -1.72 1.24 -1.08
C CYS A 166 -1.54 1.46 0.43
N GLY A 167 -0.53 0.82 1.03
CA GLY A 167 -0.33 0.81 2.48
C GLY A 167 0.15 2.12 3.08
N HIS A 168 0.83 2.99 2.30
CA HIS A 168 1.49 4.18 2.83
C HIS A 168 1.36 5.43 1.95
N GLU A 169 1.49 6.59 2.59
CA GLU A 169 1.59 7.90 1.92
C GLU A 169 3.05 8.22 1.54
N TYR A 170 3.59 7.48 0.59
CA TYR A 170 4.95 7.69 0.09
C TYR A 170 5.02 8.53 -1.19
N THR A 171 3.88 9.06 -1.64
CA THR A 171 3.73 9.69 -2.97
C THR A 171 4.70 10.83 -3.19
N LYS A 172 4.93 11.70 -2.20
CA LYS A 172 5.89 12.82 -2.34
C LYS A 172 7.32 12.33 -2.61
N ASN A 173 7.80 11.38 -1.80
CA ASN A 173 9.15 10.82 -1.95
C ASN A 173 9.30 10.05 -3.27
N ASN A 174 8.25 9.36 -3.69
CA ASN A 174 8.22 8.64 -4.95
C ASN A 174 8.18 9.62 -6.13
N LEU A 175 7.43 10.73 -6.02
CA LEU A 175 7.39 11.79 -7.02
C LEU A 175 8.78 12.39 -7.24
N ASP A 176 9.47 12.75 -6.16
CA ASP A 176 10.82 13.34 -6.25
C ASP A 176 11.80 12.39 -6.96
N PHE A 177 11.72 11.09 -6.68
CA PHE A 177 12.50 10.07 -7.38
C PHE A 177 12.11 9.97 -8.86
N CYS A 178 10.82 9.90 -9.18
CA CYS A 178 10.34 9.83 -10.56
C CYS A 178 10.74 11.07 -11.38
N LEU A 179 10.62 12.28 -10.82
CA LEU A 179 11.01 13.52 -11.49
C LEU A 179 12.51 13.55 -11.78
N LYS A 180 13.34 13.04 -10.88
CA LYS A 180 14.80 12.93 -11.09
C LYS A 180 15.15 12.06 -12.30
N HIS A 181 14.41 10.97 -12.51
CA HIS A 181 14.73 9.98 -13.55
C HIS A 181 13.83 10.07 -14.79
N GLN A 182 12.75 10.85 -14.78
CA GLN A 182 11.80 11.06 -15.87
C GLN A 182 11.44 12.54 -16.05
N SER A 183 12.43 13.43 -16.04
CA SER A 183 12.22 14.90 -16.10
C SER A 183 11.38 15.37 -17.30
N ASN A 184 11.37 14.61 -18.40
CA ASN A 184 10.63 14.92 -19.62
C ASN A 184 9.22 14.32 -19.68
N ASN A 185 8.78 13.57 -18.66
CA ASN A 185 7.45 12.97 -18.62
C ASN A 185 6.38 14.04 -18.30
N SER A 186 5.60 14.45 -19.31
CA SER A 186 4.56 15.47 -19.17
C SER A 186 3.43 15.04 -18.23
N ALA A 187 3.00 13.78 -18.31
CA ALA A 187 1.96 13.23 -17.42
C ALA A 187 2.42 13.24 -15.94
N LEU A 188 3.70 13.00 -15.68
CA LEU A 188 4.26 13.09 -14.33
C LEU A 188 4.28 14.53 -13.83
N LYS A 189 4.60 15.51 -14.69
CA LYS A 189 4.56 16.93 -14.33
C LYS A 189 3.12 17.38 -14.00
N GLU A 190 2.15 16.97 -14.78
CA GLU A 190 0.73 17.28 -14.52
C GLU A 190 0.28 16.65 -13.19
N LYS A 191 0.56 15.35 -12.98
CA LYS A 191 0.23 14.67 -11.72
C LYS A 191 0.92 15.33 -10.52
N SER A 192 2.13 15.88 -10.68
CA SER A 192 2.86 16.55 -9.60
C SER A 192 2.11 17.77 -9.05
N LEU A 193 1.48 18.59 -9.93
CA LEU A 193 0.70 19.75 -9.52
C LEU A 193 -0.49 19.34 -8.63
N HIS A 194 -1.16 18.25 -9.00
CA HIS A 194 -2.28 17.72 -8.24
C HIS A 194 -1.83 17.17 -6.87
N ILE A 195 -0.72 16.41 -6.84
CA ILE A 195 -0.12 15.89 -5.60
C ILE A 195 0.24 17.04 -4.66
N TYR A 196 0.94 18.08 -5.15
CA TYR A 196 1.31 19.23 -4.30
C TYR A 196 0.09 19.97 -3.75
N SER A 197 -1.00 20.10 -4.53
CA SER A 197 -2.25 20.67 -4.04
C SER A 197 -2.85 19.83 -2.91
N GLN A 198 -2.96 18.50 -3.08
CA GLN A 198 -3.49 17.61 -2.05
C GLN A 198 -2.67 17.66 -0.76
N LEU A 199 -1.34 17.60 -0.87
CA LEU A 199 -0.43 17.65 0.29
C LEU A 199 -0.52 19.00 1.03
N LYS A 200 -0.65 20.12 0.29
CA LYS A 200 -0.86 21.45 0.89
C LYS A 200 -2.12 21.49 1.74
N ASP A 201 -3.18 20.84 1.27
CA ASP A 201 -4.47 20.78 1.95
C ASP A 201 -4.55 19.63 2.97
N LYS A 202 -3.42 18.92 3.22
CA LYS A 202 -3.32 17.76 4.12
C LYS A 202 -4.30 16.64 3.75
N LEU A 203 -4.59 16.48 2.48
CA LEU A 203 -5.43 15.42 1.94
C LEU A 203 -4.58 14.22 1.51
N PRO A 204 -5.11 12.99 1.61
CA PRO A 204 -4.46 11.81 1.03
C PRO A 204 -4.23 11.98 -0.47
N THR A 205 -3.07 11.51 -0.98
CA THR A 205 -2.79 11.51 -2.42
C THR A 205 -3.31 10.26 -3.13
N ILE A 206 -3.95 9.38 -2.40
CA ILE A 206 -4.57 8.15 -2.87
C ILE A 206 -6.11 8.23 -2.79
N PRO A 207 -6.85 7.42 -3.55
CA PRO A 207 -6.35 6.39 -4.47
C PRO A 207 -5.74 6.98 -5.75
N THR A 208 -4.77 6.30 -6.31
CA THR A 208 -4.35 6.44 -7.71
C THR A 208 -5.12 5.45 -8.59
N SER A 209 -4.76 5.31 -9.86
CA SER A 209 -5.30 4.27 -10.74
C SER A 209 -4.20 3.54 -11.51
N ILE A 210 -4.48 2.32 -11.96
CA ILE A 210 -3.53 1.58 -12.81
C ILE A 210 -3.16 2.41 -14.06
N GLY A 211 -4.12 3.09 -14.67
CA GLY A 211 -3.88 3.94 -15.85
C GLY A 211 -2.97 5.13 -15.56
N GLU A 212 -3.07 5.76 -14.39
CA GLU A 212 -2.15 6.81 -13.97
C GLU A 212 -0.76 6.25 -13.69
N GLU A 213 -0.67 5.13 -12.98
CA GLU A 213 0.61 4.51 -12.67
C GLU A 213 1.34 4.03 -13.94
N LEU A 214 0.64 3.51 -14.94
CA LEU A 214 1.23 3.16 -16.24
C LEU A 214 1.88 4.37 -16.94
N LYS A 215 1.33 5.57 -16.76
CA LYS A 215 1.86 6.80 -17.38
C LYS A 215 3.01 7.42 -16.58
N THR A 216 3.02 7.25 -15.26
CA THR A 216 3.85 8.07 -14.37
C THR A 216 4.81 7.29 -13.49
N ASN A 217 4.50 6.03 -13.14
CA ASN A 217 5.32 5.22 -12.24
C ASN A 217 6.49 4.57 -13.00
N ILE A 218 7.71 4.97 -12.68
CA ILE A 218 8.93 4.49 -13.34
C ILE A 218 9.13 2.97 -13.23
N PHE A 219 8.68 2.36 -12.11
CA PHE A 219 8.80 0.92 -11.88
C PHE A 219 7.89 0.07 -12.76
N LEU A 220 6.86 0.66 -13.36
CA LEU A 220 5.97 0.01 -14.34
C LEU A 220 6.41 0.21 -15.79
N LYS A 221 7.52 0.94 -16.03
CA LYS A 221 8.03 1.34 -17.36
C LYS A 221 9.40 0.75 -17.66
N CYS A 222 9.73 -0.41 -17.08
CA CYS A 222 11.04 -1.05 -17.27
C CYS A 222 11.31 -1.49 -18.72
N ASP A 223 10.29 -1.53 -19.57
CA ASP A 223 10.33 -1.78 -21.00
C ASP A 223 10.61 -0.52 -21.85
N ASP A 224 10.61 0.68 -21.25
CA ASP A 224 10.86 1.94 -21.95
C ASP A 224 12.32 2.05 -22.43
N LYS A 225 12.51 2.23 -23.75
CA LYS A 225 13.84 2.30 -24.38
C LYS A 225 14.66 3.49 -23.89
N ASN A 226 14.03 4.66 -23.72
CA ASN A 226 14.72 5.86 -23.25
C ASN A 226 15.20 5.69 -21.80
N LEU A 227 14.38 5.03 -20.97
CA LEU A 227 14.77 4.70 -19.60
C LEU A 227 15.95 3.73 -19.56
N LYS A 228 15.93 2.68 -20.39
CA LYS A 228 17.04 1.73 -20.53
C LYS A 228 18.34 2.41 -20.97
N GLU A 229 18.25 3.32 -21.93
CA GLU A 229 19.40 4.12 -22.39
C GLU A 229 19.93 5.04 -21.30
N ALA A 230 19.06 5.74 -20.59
CA ALA A 230 19.42 6.63 -19.48
C ALA A 230 20.11 5.90 -18.31
N LEU A 231 19.80 4.62 -18.13
CA LEU A 231 20.42 3.76 -17.12
C LEU A 231 21.69 3.04 -17.62
N ASN A 232 22.08 3.24 -18.88
CA ASN A 232 23.17 2.50 -19.57
C ASN A 232 22.94 0.96 -19.59
N LEU A 233 21.67 0.55 -19.74
CA LEU A 233 21.21 -0.84 -19.71
C LEU A 233 20.33 -1.16 -20.93
N LYS A 234 20.70 -0.64 -22.13
CA LYS A 234 19.88 -0.68 -23.36
C LYS A 234 19.40 -2.09 -23.72
N ASP A 235 20.30 -3.07 -23.63
CA ASP A 235 20.05 -4.45 -24.05
C ASP A 235 19.69 -5.38 -22.87
N SER A 236 19.57 -4.84 -21.66
CA SER A 236 19.20 -5.62 -20.47
C SER A 236 17.72 -5.98 -20.44
N PRO A 237 17.38 -7.15 -19.89
CA PRO A 237 15.98 -7.55 -19.67
C PRO A 237 15.31 -6.64 -18.64
N ASP A 238 13.98 -6.49 -18.76
CA ASP A 238 13.19 -5.52 -17.97
C ASP A 238 13.32 -5.72 -16.44
N HIS A 239 13.50 -6.95 -15.98
CA HIS A 239 13.67 -7.21 -14.55
C HIS A 239 15.02 -6.71 -13.98
N GLU A 240 16.06 -6.57 -14.84
CA GLU A 240 17.34 -5.96 -14.45
C GLU A 240 17.20 -4.43 -14.38
N ILE A 241 16.42 -3.83 -15.30
CA ILE A 241 16.06 -2.41 -15.22
C ILE A 241 15.32 -2.13 -13.90
N PHE A 242 14.34 -2.98 -13.56
CA PHE A 242 13.64 -2.90 -12.26
C PHE A 242 14.63 -2.98 -11.10
N SER A 243 15.56 -3.96 -11.11
CA SER A 243 16.55 -4.14 -10.05
C SER A 243 17.40 -2.89 -9.87
N LYS A 244 17.90 -2.33 -10.97
CA LYS A 244 18.67 -1.08 -10.95
C LYS A 244 17.89 0.10 -10.38
N LEU A 245 16.61 0.24 -10.78
CA LEU A 245 15.73 1.30 -10.26
C LEU A 245 15.45 1.12 -8.76
N ARG A 246 15.27 -0.13 -8.31
CA ARG A 246 15.02 -0.39 -6.88
C ARG A 246 16.24 -0.06 -6.04
N ASP A 247 17.44 -0.45 -6.48
CA ASP A 247 18.71 -0.10 -5.82
C ASP A 247 18.91 1.43 -5.77
N LEU A 248 18.63 2.12 -6.88
CA LEU A 248 18.69 3.59 -6.93
C LEU A 248 17.68 4.24 -5.98
N LYS A 249 16.47 3.67 -5.86
CA LYS A 249 15.44 4.18 -4.94
C LYS A 249 15.80 3.87 -3.49
N ASP A 250 16.42 2.75 -3.19
CA ASP A 250 16.86 2.39 -1.84
C ASP A 250 18.01 3.30 -1.36
N ALA A 251 18.85 3.74 -2.29
CA ALA A 251 19.90 4.75 -2.05
C ALA A 251 19.38 6.20 -2.12
N PHE A 252 18.13 6.41 -2.55
CA PHE A 252 17.54 7.74 -2.67
C PHE A 252 16.98 8.20 -1.33
N TRP A 253 17.78 9.01 -0.63
CA TRP A 253 17.31 9.73 0.54
C TRP A 253 16.72 11.06 0.08
N PRO A 254 15.48 11.40 0.47
CA PRO A 254 15.03 12.78 0.35
C PRO A 254 16.03 13.66 1.10
N GLN A 255 16.31 14.85 0.58
CA GLN A 255 17.15 15.83 1.28
C GLN A 255 16.38 16.40 2.48
N TYR A 256 15.98 15.55 3.41
CA TYR A 256 15.61 15.99 4.76
C TYR A 256 16.91 16.26 5.48
N SER A 257 17.02 17.45 6.08
CA SER A 257 18.14 17.74 6.93
C SER A 257 18.18 16.72 8.07
N TRP A 258 19.36 16.41 8.60
CA TRP A 258 19.50 15.61 9.82
C TRP A 258 18.59 16.11 10.96
N LEU A 259 18.29 17.41 10.98
CA LEU A 259 17.39 18.07 11.91
C LEU A 259 15.94 17.63 11.75
N ASP A 260 15.47 17.36 10.53
CA ASP A 260 14.09 16.90 10.30
C ASP A 260 13.89 15.46 10.78
N VAL A 261 14.92 14.61 10.62
CA VAL A 261 14.92 13.22 11.13
C VAL A 261 14.95 13.21 12.66
N ILE A 262 15.78 14.04 13.28
CA ILE A 262 15.87 14.17 14.74
C ILE A 262 14.58 14.79 15.29
N ALA A 263 14.02 15.81 14.67
CA ALA A 263 12.75 16.43 15.08
C ALA A 263 11.59 15.43 14.99
N GLY A 264 11.52 14.64 13.93
CA GLY A 264 10.54 13.56 13.79
C GLY A 264 10.68 12.49 14.89
N TYR A 265 11.90 12.06 15.18
CA TYR A 265 12.18 11.09 16.25
C TYR A 265 11.83 11.63 17.64
N ILE A 266 12.18 12.88 17.93
CA ILE A 266 11.87 13.56 19.21
C ILE A 266 10.35 13.73 19.35
N ALA A 267 9.65 14.17 18.30
CA ALA A 267 8.20 14.33 18.32
C ALA A 267 7.48 12.99 18.56
N TRP A 268 7.96 11.90 17.93
CA TRP A 268 7.45 10.56 18.15
C TRP A 268 7.70 10.08 19.59
N LYS A 269 8.90 10.33 20.13
CA LYS A 269 9.27 9.94 21.51
C LYS A 269 8.43 10.69 22.55
N LEU A 270 8.25 12.01 22.38
CA LEU A 270 7.42 12.83 23.26
C LEU A 270 5.93 12.44 23.21
N LYS A 271 5.43 12.05 22.04
CA LYS A 271 4.05 11.55 21.89
C LYS A 271 3.85 10.22 22.61
N LYS A 272 4.87 9.35 22.62
CA LYS A 272 4.85 8.08 23.36
C LYS A 272 4.92 8.30 24.89
N GLU A 273 5.77 9.20 25.37
CA GLU A 273 5.91 9.49 26.80
C GLU A 273 4.65 10.13 27.39
N ASN A 274 3.95 11.00 26.65
CA ASN A 274 2.69 11.59 27.09
C ASN A 274 1.50 10.61 27.14
N LEU A 275 1.59 9.44 26.47
CA LEU A 275 0.56 8.39 26.56
C LEU A 275 0.70 7.49 27.80
N TRP A 276 1.86 7.51 28.48
CA TRP A 276 2.09 6.73 29.71
C TRP A 276 1.64 7.45 31.01
N HIS A 277 1.31 8.74 30.92
CA HIS A 277 0.84 9.52 32.07
C HIS A 277 -0.68 9.67 32.14
N LEU A 278 -1.44 8.96 31.29
CA LEU A 278 -2.91 8.96 31.24
C LEU A 278 -3.51 7.55 31.49
N GLN A 279 -2.76 6.70 32.20
CA GLN A 279 -3.30 5.44 32.77
C GLN A 279 -3.43 5.56 34.27
#